data_c5922801b05c7d4806bf810f5dd430df
#
_entry.id   c5922801b05c7d4806bf810f5dd430df
#
_cell.length_a   1.000
_cell.length_b   1.000
_cell.length_c   1.000
_cell.angle_alpha   90.00
_cell.angle_beta   90.00
_cell.angle_gamma   90.00
#
_symmetry.space_group_name_H-M   'P 1'
#
loop_
_entity.id
_entity.type
_entity.pdbx_description
1 polymer ?
#
loop_
_entity_poly.entity_id
_entity_poly.type
_entity_poly.pdbx_seq_one_letter_code
_entity_poly.pdbx_strand_id
1 'polypeptide(L)'
;MTKEAYLDEALEIANKWLISDPDETTKVETEKLISDKNIELIQRFSNSLVFGTAGIRGARGAGPMRMNRVMIRIVATAIAEELLSDNQSDEAPLVVVGYDARHKSQIFAQDSVRVLATHGVRSLILPGPTPTPVLAYTSLSKKAKAGIMVTASHNPAEDSGYKVYWDDGAQIANPVDTKIAQRIDFKNPPTEESLADYEDATILKGDDELIKTYVDFASSSVSSESKREIKQIYTPLHGVGKKVFLDVFEKAGFENPTVVESQAEPDPDFPTVSFPNPEEEGALDLALGLAIEKLSLIHI
;
A
#
# COMPACT_ATOMS: atom_id res chain seq x y z
N MET A 1 -16.20 16.19 27.81
CA MET A 1 -14.92 15.93 28.52
C MET A 1 -14.12 17.21 28.63
N THR A 2 -13.38 17.40 29.71
CA THR A 2 -12.46 18.54 29.87
C THR A 2 -11.20 18.31 29.07
N LYS A 3 -10.41 19.38 28.79
CA LYS A 3 -9.11 19.26 28.11
C LYS A 3 -8.15 18.32 28.85
N GLU A 4 -8.19 18.33 30.19
CA GLU A 4 -7.40 17.43 31.03
C GLU A 4 -7.77 15.96 30.83
N ALA A 5 -9.07 15.63 30.75
CA ALA A 5 -9.52 14.27 30.52
C ALA A 5 -9.10 13.73 29.14
N TYR A 6 -9.09 14.57 28.11
CA TYR A 6 -8.54 14.20 26.78
C TYR A 6 -7.03 14.00 26.81
N LEU A 7 -6.31 14.81 27.59
CA LEU A 7 -4.86 14.66 27.72
C LEU A 7 -4.50 13.35 28.44
N ASP A 8 -5.21 13.03 29.51
CA ASP A 8 -4.98 11.79 30.29
C ASP A 8 -5.27 10.55 29.43
N GLU A 9 -6.38 10.54 28.67
CA GLU A 9 -6.67 9.44 27.73
C GLU A 9 -5.60 9.32 26.63
N ALA A 10 -5.18 10.44 26.04
CA ALA A 10 -4.14 10.45 25.03
C ALA A 10 -2.78 9.95 25.57
N LEU A 11 -2.42 10.30 26.80
CA LEU A 11 -1.23 9.80 27.49
C LEU A 11 -1.30 8.28 27.73
N GLU A 12 -2.46 7.76 28.16
CA GLU A 12 -2.64 6.31 28.36
C GLU A 12 -2.41 5.55 27.05
N ILE A 13 -3.04 6.01 25.96
CA ILE A 13 -2.90 5.40 24.63
C ILE A 13 -1.46 5.51 24.13
N ALA A 14 -0.83 6.68 24.25
CA ALA A 14 0.54 6.90 23.79
C ALA A 14 1.55 5.99 24.53
N ASN A 15 1.37 5.75 25.84
CA ASN A 15 2.22 4.83 26.58
C ASN A 15 2.04 3.36 26.13
N LYS A 16 0.82 2.92 25.80
CA LYS A 16 0.58 1.59 25.22
C LYS A 16 1.26 1.48 23.83
N TRP A 17 1.18 2.52 23.03
CA TRP A 17 1.81 2.54 21.71
C TRP A 17 3.32 2.44 21.78
N LEU A 18 3.99 3.11 22.72
CA LEU A 18 5.44 2.96 22.96
C LEU A 18 5.85 1.51 23.18
N ILE A 19 5.05 0.72 23.91
CA ILE A 19 5.33 -0.70 24.17
C ILE A 19 5.17 -1.53 22.88
N SER A 20 4.19 -1.20 22.06
CA SER A 20 3.84 -1.95 20.85
C SER A 20 4.60 -1.50 19.60
N ASP A 21 5.21 -0.32 19.62
CA ASP A 21 5.87 0.26 18.45
C ASP A 21 7.27 -0.36 18.23
N PRO A 22 7.52 -1.03 17.11
CA PRO A 22 8.82 -1.61 16.79
C PRO A 22 9.76 -0.63 16.05
N ASP A 23 9.32 0.60 15.76
CA ASP A 23 10.07 1.57 14.96
C ASP A 23 10.64 2.68 15.84
N GLU A 24 11.96 2.70 15.98
CA GLU A 24 12.65 3.68 16.81
C GLU A 24 12.35 5.15 16.44
N THR A 25 12.08 5.43 15.16
CA THR A 25 11.74 6.79 14.72
C THR A 25 10.43 7.26 15.33
N THR A 26 9.38 6.43 15.27
CA THR A 26 8.06 6.76 15.82
C THR A 26 8.03 6.62 17.34
N LYS A 27 8.86 5.77 17.94
CA LYS A 27 9.06 5.73 19.42
C LYS A 27 9.58 7.06 19.94
N VAL A 28 10.70 7.55 19.38
CA VAL A 28 11.30 8.84 19.79
C VAL A 28 10.30 9.99 19.61
N GLU A 29 9.55 9.99 18.51
CA GLU A 29 8.49 10.97 18.27
C GLU A 29 7.38 10.86 19.34
N THR A 30 6.95 9.66 19.71
CA THR A 30 5.94 9.43 20.75
C THR A 30 6.43 9.86 22.12
N GLU A 31 7.67 9.53 22.49
CA GLU A 31 8.29 9.97 23.75
C GLU A 31 8.31 11.50 23.86
N LYS A 32 8.67 12.18 22.78
CA LYS A 32 8.66 13.63 22.72
C LYS A 32 7.24 14.18 22.91
N LEU A 33 6.24 13.64 22.22
CA LEU A 33 4.85 14.07 22.37
C LEU A 33 4.33 13.87 23.80
N ILE A 34 4.71 12.77 24.47
CA ILE A 34 4.38 12.51 25.88
C ILE A 34 5.05 13.54 26.80
N SER A 35 6.35 13.83 26.56
CA SER A 35 7.11 14.81 27.32
C SER A 35 6.53 16.21 27.22
N ASP A 36 6.20 16.64 26.00
CA ASP A 36 5.70 17.99 25.70
C ASP A 36 4.28 18.22 26.23
N LYS A 37 3.46 17.17 26.37
CA LYS A 37 2.06 17.20 26.85
C LYS A 37 1.22 18.30 26.23
N ASN A 38 1.45 18.55 24.95
CA ASN A 38 0.80 19.64 24.23
C ASN A 38 -0.44 19.17 23.47
N ILE A 39 -1.05 20.08 22.71
CA ILE A 39 -2.25 19.78 21.91
C ILE A 39 -2.00 18.73 20.83
N GLU A 40 -0.77 18.62 20.33
CA GLU A 40 -0.41 17.65 19.29
C GLU A 40 -0.53 16.21 19.80
N LEU A 41 -0.18 15.91 21.04
CA LEU A 41 -0.41 14.62 21.67
C LEU A 41 -1.89 14.23 21.60
N ILE A 42 -2.78 15.14 21.96
CA ILE A 42 -4.23 14.91 21.89
C ILE A 42 -4.66 14.67 20.44
N GLN A 43 -4.20 15.49 19.49
CA GLN A 43 -4.53 15.34 18.07
C GLN A 43 -4.05 14.01 17.47
N ARG A 44 -2.93 13.48 17.94
CA ARG A 44 -2.34 12.24 17.43
C ARG A 44 -2.94 10.98 18.04
N PHE A 45 -3.38 11.04 19.32
CA PHE A 45 -3.74 9.85 20.09
C PHE A 45 -5.21 9.78 20.56
N SER A 46 -6.04 10.82 20.40
CA SER A 46 -7.45 10.76 20.80
C SER A 46 -8.38 10.13 19.77
N ASN A 47 -7.94 9.97 18.55
CA ASN A 47 -8.69 9.34 17.45
C ASN A 47 -7.74 8.51 16.59
N SER A 48 -8.28 7.83 15.58
CA SER A 48 -7.50 7.12 14.55
C SER A 48 -7.82 7.63 13.16
N LEU A 49 -6.92 7.33 12.21
CA LEU A 49 -7.23 7.48 10.79
C LEU A 49 -8.50 6.70 10.46
N VAL A 50 -9.33 7.27 9.59
CA VAL A 50 -10.59 6.63 9.17
C VAL A 50 -10.29 5.57 8.12
N PHE A 51 -10.78 4.36 8.37
CA PHE A 51 -10.79 3.28 7.39
C PHE A 51 -12.09 3.35 6.57
N GLY A 52 -12.00 3.29 5.25
CA GLY A 52 -13.13 3.38 4.35
C GLY A 52 -12.93 2.58 3.05
N THR A 53 -13.73 2.86 2.02
CA THR A 53 -13.74 2.17 0.72
C THR A 53 -12.39 2.17 -0.01
N ALA A 54 -11.53 3.15 0.27
CA ALA A 54 -10.16 3.20 -0.27
C ALA A 54 -9.13 2.57 0.70
N GLY A 55 -9.57 1.89 1.77
CA GLY A 55 -8.72 1.46 2.87
C GLY A 55 -8.36 2.60 3.82
N ILE A 56 -7.08 2.76 4.17
CA ILE A 56 -6.58 3.82 5.07
C ILE A 56 -5.41 4.54 4.43
N ARG A 57 -5.29 5.85 4.63
CA ARG A 57 -4.20 6.66 4.08
C ARG A 57 -3.96 7.91 4.92
N GLY A 58 -2.69 8.33 5.00
CA GLY A 58 -2.28 9.57 5.66
C GLY A 58 -0.77 9.71 5.75
N ALA A 59 -0.33 10.83 6.30
CA ALA A 59 1.08 11.08 6.55
C ALA A 59 1.67 10.06 7.55
N ARG A 60 2.94 9.70 7.34
CA ARG A 60 3.69 8.86 8.28
C ARG A 60 3.99 9.63 9.57
N GLY A 61 4.11 8.91 10.68
CA GLY A 61 4.49 9.46 11.99
C GLY A 61 3.88 8.68 13.16
N ALA A 62 4.11 9.15 14.35
CA ALA A 62 3.63 8.54 15.58
C ALA A 62 2.13 8.72 15.81
N GLY A 63 1.52 7.69 16.40
CA GLY A 63 0.13 7.69 16.86
C GLY A 63 -0.90 7.21 15.84
N PRO A 64 -2.13 6.92 16.31
CA PRO A 64 -3.19 6.35 15.49
C PRO A 64 -3.75 7.30 14.41
N MET A 65 -3.46 8.60 14.48
CA MET A 65 -3.79 9.58 13.44
C MET A 65 -2.72 9.69 12.35
N ARG A 66 -1.78 8.76 12.30
CA ARG A 66 -0.70 8.69 11.30
C ARG A 66 -0.49 7.25 10.82
N MET A 67 0.12 7.12 9.64
CA MET A 67 0.54 5.83 9.11
C MET A 67 1.87 5.41 9.75
N ASN A 68 1.88 4.26 10.41
CA ASN A 68 3.03 3.66 11.07
C ASN A 68 2.82 2.15 11.22
N ARG A 69 3.87 1.43 11.67
CA ARG A 69 3.84 -0.03 11.81
C ARG A 69 2.75 -0.52 12.77
N VAL A 70 2.50 0.21 13.85
CA VAL A 70 1.44 -0.16 14.82
C VAL A 70 0.07 -0.06 14.17
N MET A 71 -0.20 1.03 13.42
CA MET A 71 -1.49 1.20 12.73
C MET A 71 -1.71 0.14 11.66
N ILE A 72 -0.65 -0.25 10.93
CA ILE A 72 -0.70 -1.36 9.96
C ILE A 72 -1.10 -2.67 10.64
N ARG A 73 -0.50 -2.98 11.77
CA ARG A 73 -0.81 -4.21 12.54
C ARG A 73 -2.26 -4.24 13.02
N ILE A 74 -2.75 -3.12 13.51
CA ILE A 74 -4.16 -2.98 13.93
C ILE A 74 -5.11 -3.24 12.75
N VAL A 75 -4.86 -2.61 11.60
CA VAL A 75 -5.72 -2.78 10.42
C VAL A 75 -5.62 -4.20 9.87
N ALA A 76 -4.43 -4.79 9.84
CA ALA A 76 -4.25 -6.17 9.40
C ALA A 76 -4.96 -7.17 10.33
N THR A 77 -4.97 -6.91 11.65
CA THR A 77 -5.77 -7.68 12.63
C THR A 77 -7.26 -7.60 12.32
N ALA A 78 -7.79 -6.40 12.11
CA ALA A 78 -9.21 -6.21 11.79
C ALA A 78 -9.62 -6.92 10.48
N ILE A 79 -8.74 -6.93 9.47
CA ILE A 79 -8.95 -7.68 8.22
C ILE A 79 -8.93 -9.18 8.47
N ALA A 80 -7.96 -9.69 9.23
CA ALA A 80 -7.87 -11.12 9.56
C ALA A 80 -9.13 -11.61 10.30
N GLU A 81 -9.60 -10.85 11.28
CA GLU A 81 -10.81 -11.16 12.03
C GLU A 81 -12.06 -11.17 11.16
N GLU A 82 -12.20 -10.20 10.21
CA GLU A 82 -13.33 -10.18 9.29
C GLU A 82 -13.29 -11.39 8.35
N LEU A 83 -12.14 -11.71 7.77
CA LEU A 83 -11.97 -12.87 6.90
C LEU A 83 -12.31 -14.19 7.61
N LEU A 84 -11.95 -14.33 8.88
CA LEU A 84 -12.22 -15.54 9.66
C LEU A 84 -13.68 -15.61 10.09
N SER A 85 -14.32 -14.49 10.38
CA SER A 85 -15.74 -14.46 10.77
C SER A 85 -16.70 -14.84 9.64
N ASP A 86 -16.28 -14.62 8.38
CA ASP A 86 -17.07 -14.93 7.17
C ASP A 86 -16.61 -16.25 6.51
N ASN A 87 -15.55 -16.88 7.01
CA ASN A 87 -15.00 -18.10 6.43
C ASN A 87 -15.85 -19.32 6.77
N GLN A 88 -16.54 -19.88 5.78
CA GLN A 88 -17.34 -21.11 5.88
C GLN A 88 -16.57 -22.35 5.37
N SER A 89 -15.31 -22.19 4.98
CA SER A 89 -14.45 -23.27 4.48
C SER A 89 -13.56 -23.82 5.58
N ASP A 90 -13.24 -25.10 5.51
CA ASP A 90 -12.20 -25.73 6.32
C ASP A 90 -10.78 -25.29 5.97
N GLU A 91 -10.61 -24.64 4.79
CA GLU A 91 -9.32 -24.10 4.37
C GLU A 91 -9.13 -22.67 4.90
N ALA A 92 -7.92 -22.40 5.39
CA ALA A 92 -7.51 -21.06 5.80
C ALA A 92 -7.58 -20.07 4.61
N PRO A 93 -8.19 -18.89 4.77
CA PRO A 93 -8.28 -17.90 3.70
C PRO A 93 -6.89 -17.45 3.25
N LEU A 94 -6.75 -17.17 1.95
CA LEU A 94 -5.53 -16.63 1.36
C LEU A 94 -5.68 -15.12 1.15
N VAL A 95 -4.64 -14.35 1.48
CA VAL A 95 -4.51 -12.92 1.20
C VAL A 95 -3.27 -12.67 0.37
N VAL A 96 -3.38 -11.94 -0.74
CA VAL A 96 -2.22 -11.47 -1.51
C VAL A 96 -1.79 -10.11 -0.99
N VAL A 97 -0.49 -9.93 -0.74
CA VAL A 97 0.06 -8.66 -0.21
C VAL A 97 1.12 -8.11 -1.15
N GLY A 98 0.94 -6.88 -1.58
CA GLY A 98 1.89 -6.15 -2.43
C GLY A 98 2.22 -4.78 -1.85
N TYR A 99 3.27 -4.17 -2.37
CA TYR A 99 3.73 -2.85 -1.91
C TYR A 99 4.41 -2.08 -3.04
N ASP A 100 4.40 -0.75 -2.93
CA ASP A 100 5.15 0.16 -3.79
C ASP A 100 6.57 0.46 -3.24
N ALA A 101 7.29 1.39 -3.87
CA ALA A 101 8.65 1.75 -3.47
C ALA A 101 8.71 2.91 -2.46
N ARG A 102 7.59 3.35 -1.89
CA ARG A 102 7.59 4.42 -0.88
C ARG A 102 8.32 3.99 0.39
N HIS A 103 8.81 4.98 1.15
CA HIS A 103 9.37 4.73 2.47
C HIS A 103 8.42 3.89 3.34
N LYS A 104 8.96 2.87 3.99
CA LYS A 104 8.27 1.94 4.88
C LYS A 104 7.26 0.98 4.20
N SER A 105 6.96 1.08 2.90
CA SER A 105 5.95 0.21 2.26
C SER A 105 6.30 -1.27 2.39
N GLN A 106 7.56 -1.65 2.22
CA GLN A 106 8.01 -3.03 2.37
C GLN A 106 7.80 -3.56 3.79
N ILE A 107 8.22 -2.81 4.82
CA ILE A 107 8.07 -3.27 6.21
C ILE A 107 6.60 -3.30 6.64
N PHE A 108 5.76 -2.42 6.10
CA PHE A 108 4.31 -2.45 6.33
C PHE A 108 3.68 -3.72 5.71
N ALA A 109 4.11 -4.13 4.53
CA ALA A 109 3.69 -5.39 3.92
C ALA A 109 4.16 -6.60 4.76
N GLN A 110 5.39 -6.58 5.27
CA GLN A 110 5.92 -7.63 6.15
C GLN A 110 5.17 -7.72 7.48
N ASP A 111 4.88 -6.60 8.13
CA ASP A 111 4.06 -6.58 9.35
C ASP A 111 2.66 -7.15 9.08
N SER A 112 2.07 -6.83 7.92
CA SER A 112 0.74 -7.34 7.54
C SER A 112 0.71 -8.86 7.44
N VAL A 113 1.67 -9.48 6.73
CA VAL A 113 1.69 -10.95 6.58
C VAL A 113 1.99 -11.66 7.89
N ARG A 114 2.78 -11.06 8.79
CA ARG A 114 3.05 -11.59 10.13
C ARG A 114 1.78 -11.58 11.00
N VAL A 115 1.00 -10.51 10.96
CA VAL A 115 -0.29 -10.41 11.64
C VAL A 115 -1.27 -11.43 11.09
N LEU A 116 -1.38 -11.54 9.76
CA LEU A 116 -2.25 -12.54 9.11
C LEU A 116 -1.89 -13.96 9.57
N ALA A 117 -0.59 -14.31 9.58
CA ALA A 117 -0.10 -15.60 10.05
C ALA A 117 -0.45 -15.86 11.53
N THR A 118 -0.31 -14.87 12.39
CA THR A 118 -0.71 -14.95 13.82
C THR A 118 -2.18 -15.38 14.00
N HIS A 119 -3.05 -14.95 13.07
CA HIS A 119 -4.47 -15.30 13.08
C HIS A 119 -4.80 -16.59 12.29
N GLY A 120 -3.80 -17.29 11.75
CA GLY A 120 -4.02 -18.50 10.94
C GLY A 120 -4.52 -18.20 9.52
N VAL A 121 -4.36 -16.98 9.03
CA VAL A 121 -4.66 -16.57 7.66
C VAL A 121 -3.40 -16.75 6.80
N ARG A 122 -3.53 -17.47 5.69
CA ARG A 122 -2.43 -17.64 4.73
C ARG A 122 -2.19 -16.36 3.95
N SER A 123 -0.95 -16.07 3.63
CA SER A 123 -0.61 -14.91 2.80
C SER A 123 0.36 -15.27 1.68
N LEU A 124 0.28 -14.52 0.57
CA LEU A 124 1.22 -14.55 -0.54
C LEU A 124 1.75 -13.12 -0.75
N ILE A 125 3.01 -12.88 -0.33
CA ILE A 125 3.65 -11.59 -0.55
C ILE A 125 4.31 -11.54 -1.94
N LEU A 126 4.06 -10.47 -2.70
CA LEU A 126 4.64 -10.26 -4.03
C LEU A 126 6.17 -10.08 -3.94
N PRO A 127 6.94 -10.41 -5.00
CA PRO A 127 8.41 -10.56 -4.94
C PRO A 127 9.17 -9.25 -4.75
N GLY A 128 8.51 -8.10 -4.85
CA GLY A 128 9.13 -6.78 -4.72
C GLY A 128 8.12 -5.65 -4.92
N PRO A 129 8.59 -4.40 -5.01
CA PRO A 129 7.73 -3.30 -5.36
C PRO A 129 7.05 -3.53 -6.71
N THR A 130 5.73 -3.56 -6.70
CA THR A 130 4.90 -3.93 -7.86
C THR A 130 3.72 -2.97 -8.02
N PRO A 131 3.27 -2.69 -9.27
CA PRO A 131 2.10 -1.85 -9.47
C PRO A 131 0.81 -2.57 -9.04
N THR A 132 -0.14 -1.79 -8.54
CA THR A 132 -1.43 -2.27 -8.02
C THR A 132 -2.18 -3.26 -8.92
N PRO A 133 -2.21 -3.11 -10.27
CA PRO A 133 -2.90 -4.08 -11.13
C PRO A 133 -2.34 -5.50 -11.04
N VAL A 134 -1.05 -5.67 -10.79
CA VAL A 134 -0.45 -7.01 -10.58
C VAL A 134 -1.02 -7.67 -9.34
N LEU A 135 -1.19 -6.91 -8.25
CA LEU A 135 -1.82 -7.43 -7.03
C LEU A 135 -3.27 -7.85 -7.28
N ALA A 136 -4.08 -6.98 -7.88
CA ALA A 136 -5.50 -7.26 -8.14
C ALA A 136 -5.68 -8.51 -9.01
N TYR A 137 -4.90 -8.63 -10.09
CA TYR A 137 -4.89 -9.80 -10.94
C TYR A 137 -4.44 -11.06 -10.20
N THR A 138 -3.36 -10.97 -9.41
CA THR A 138 -2.86 -12.11 -8.64
C THR A 138 -3.89 -12.57 -7.63
N SER A 139 -4.57 -11.66 -6.95
CA SER A 139 -5.65 -11.98 -6.01
C SER A 139 -6.75 -12.79 -6.68
N LEU A 140 -7.23 -12.37 -7.83
CA LEU A 140 -8.24 -13.10 -8.61
C LEU A 140 -7.72 -14.45 -9.12
N SER A 141 -6.53 -14.49 -9.73
CA SER A 141 -5.98 -15.70 -10.34
C SER A 141 -5.67 -16.80 -9.30
N LYS A 142 -5.30 -16.41 -8.07
CA LYS A 142 -5.06 -17.28 -6.93
C LYS A 142 -6.31 -17.57 -6.10
N LYS A 143 -7.47 -16.99 -6.47
CA LYS A 143 -8.74 -17.10 -5.73
C LYS A 143 -8.56 -16.67 -4.26
N ALA A 144 -7.77 -15.63 -4.04
CA ALA A 144 -7.57 -15.07 -2.72
C ALA A 144 -8.86 -14.42 -2.20
N LYS A 145 -9.06 -14.47 -0.89
CA LYS A 145 -10.21 -13.84 -0.23
C LYS A 145 -10.05 -12.35 -0.08
N ALA A 146 -8.81 -11.86 -0.07
CA ALA A 146 -8.50 -10.44 -0.09
C ALA A 146 -7.15 -10.17 -0.74
N GLY A 147 -6.94 -8.92 -1.16
CA GLY A 147 -5.66 -8.36 -1.57
C GLY A 147 -5.35 -7.10 -0.77
N ILE A 148 -4.11 -6.94 -0.36
CA ILE A 148 -3.64 -5.77 0.38
C ILE A 148 -2.53 -5.10 -0.43
N MET A 149 -2.74 -3.84 -0.80
CA MET A 149 -1.73 -3.03 -1.49
C MET A 149 -1.25 -1.88 -0.62
N VAL A 150 0.01 -1.95 -0.19
CA VAL A 150 0.64 -0.88 0.57
C VAL A 150 1.13 0.20 -0.39
N THR A 151 0.35 1.25 -0.55
CA THR A 151 0.62 2.37 -1.46
C THR A 151 -0.23 3.59 -1.12
N ALA A 152 0.33 4.77 -1.23
CA ALA A 152 -0.45 6.02 -1.21
C ALA A 152 -0.81 6.52 -2.62
N SER A 153 -0.64 5.68 -3.67
CA SER A 153 -0.96 6.05 -5.04
C SER A 153 -0.14 7.28 -5.52
N HIS A 154 -0.83 8.38 -5.80
CA HIS A 154 -0.25 9.65 -6.28
C HIS A 154 -0.16 10.72 -5.20
N ASN A 155 -0.30 10.38 -3.92
CA ASN A 155 -0.18 11.33 -2.82
C ASN A 155 1.27 11.79 -2.62
N PRO A 156 1.49 12.92 -1.91
CA PRO A 156 2.83 13.40 -1.57
C PRO A 156 3.75 12.34 -0.97
N ALA A 157 5.05 12.59 -1.00
CA ALA A 157 6.10 11.64 -0.58
C ALA A 157 5.97 11.21 0.89
N GLU A 158 5.49 12.08 1.77
CA GLU A 158 5.28 11.83 3.19
C GLU A 158 4.12 10.89 3.50
N ASP A 159 3.20 10.69 2.56
CA ASP A 159 2.04 9.83 2.77
C ASP A 159 2.37 8.36 2.55
N SER A 160 1.66 7.52 3.31
CA SER A 160 1.52 6.09 3.08
C SER A 160 0.04 5.70 3.07
N GLY A 161 -0.26 4.55 2.48
CA GLY A 161 -1.62 4.06 2.40
C GLY A 161 -1.67 2.54 2.38
N TYR A 162 -2.88 2.03 2.59
CA TYR A 162 -3.16 0.61 2.71
C TYR A 162 -4.51 0.34 2.04
N LYS A 163 -4.47 -0.04 0.76
CA LYS A 163 -5.66 -0.35 -0.03
C LYS A 163 -6.02 -1.81 0.16
N VAL A 164 -7.32 -2.09 0.28
CA VAL A 164 -7.82 -3.45 0.43
C VAL A 164 -8.72 -3.79 -0.76
N TYR A 165 -8.53 -4.97 -1.32
CA TYR A 165 -9.31 -5.60 -2.37
C TYR A 165 -10.00 -6.81 -1.77
N TRP A 166 -11.19 -7.17 -2.27
CA TRP A 166 -11.91 -8.34 -1.79
C TRP A 166 -11.88 -9.47 -2.83
N ASP A 167 -12.62 -10.53 -2.60
CA ASP A 167 -12.57 -11.77 -3.39
C ASP A 167 -13.07 -11.62 -4.84
N ASP A 168 -13.76 -10.52 -5.15
CA ASP A 168 -14.13 -10.12 -6.51
C ASP A 168 -13.04 -9.36 -7.28
N GLY A 169 -11.90 -9.07 -6.63
CA GLY A 169 -10.78 -8.32 -7.19
C GLY A 169 -10.99 -6.81 -7.24
N ALA A 170 -12.11 -6.29 -6.75
CA ALA A 170 -12.37 -4.86 -6.63
C ALA A 170 -11.93 -4.33 -5.26
N GLN A 171 -11.71 -3.01 -5.16
CA GLN A 171 -11.53 -2.38 -3.86
C GLN A 171 -12.78 -2.60 -3.00
N ILE A 172 -12.56 -2.80 -1.69
CA ILE A 172 -13.65 -3.01 -0.74
C ILE A 172 -14.67 -1.88 -0.79
N ALA A 173 -15.93 -2.27 -0.60
CA ALA A 173 -17.06 -1.38 -0.51
C ALA A 173 -17.96 -1.80 0.66
N ASN A 174 -18.97 -0.98 0.96
CA ASN A 174 -19.97 -1.35 1.97
C ASN A 174 -20.67 -2.69 1.56
N PRO A 175 -20.83 -3.64 2.49
CA PRO A 175 -20.66 -3.52 3.96
C PRO A 175 -19.28 -3.93 4.50
N VAL A 176 -18.35 -4.43 3.68
CA VAL A 176 -17.06 -4.99 4.13
C VAL A 176 -16.18 -3.94 4.79
N ASP A 177 -16.08 -2.75 4.19
CA ASP A 177 -15.31 -1.63 4.73
C ASP A 177 -15.78 -1.23 6.14
N THR A 178 -17.11 -1.16 6.32
CA THR A 178 -17.73 -0.83 7.60
C THR A 178 -17.48 -1.92 8.65
N LYS A 179 -17.55 -3.19 8.27
CA LYS A 179 -17.27 -4.31 9.18
C LYS A 179 -15.82 -4.31 9.65
N ILE A 180 -14.86 -4.09 8.75
CA ILE A 180 -13.44 -3.97 9.10
C ILE A 180 -13.21 -2.76 9.99
N ALA A 181 -13.78 -1.59 9.66
CA ALA A 181 -13.65 -0.38 10.46
C ALA A 181 -14.13 -0.57 11.91
N GLN A 182 -15.19 -1.33 12.13
CA GLN A 182 -15.73 -1.64 13.47
C GLN A 182 -14.82 -2.54 14.32
N ARG A 183 -13.88 -3.28 13.69
CA ARG A 183 -12.90 -4.14 14.37
C ARG A 183 -11.60 -3.42 14.73
N ILE A 184 -11.39 -2.21 14.21
CA ILE A 184 -10.17 -1.44 14.47
C ILE A 184 -10.13 -0.97 15.91
N ASP A 185 -9.26 -1.58 16.73
CA ASP A 185 -9.01 -1.20 18.13
C ASP A 185 -7.63 -0.57 18.29
N PHE A 186 -7.56 0.75 18.11
CA PHE A 186 -6.30 1.49 18.26
C PHE A 186 -5.86 1.69 19.72
N LYS A 187 -6.69 1.31 20.70
CA LYS A 187 -6.38 1.41 22.13
C LYS A 187 -5.63 0.20 22.67
N ASN A 188 -5.67 -0.94 21.95
CA ASN A 188 -5.01 -2.18 22.33
C ASN A 188 -4.22 -2.77 21.16
N PRO A 189 -3.11 -2.12 20.72
CA PRO A 189 -2.34 -2.55 19.57
C PRO A 189 -1.59 -3.86 19.83
N PRO A 190 -1.41 -4.72 18.79
CA PRO A 190 -0.57 -5.92 18.88
C PRO A 190 0.89 -5.58 19.19
N THR A 191 1.51 -6.35 20.10
CA THR A 191 2.94 -6.22 20.41
C THR A 191 3.81 -7.03 19.45
N GLU A 192 5.12 -6.76 19.42
CA GLU A 192 6.08 -7.50 18.58
C GLU A 192 6.12 -8.99 18.94
N GLU A 193 6.07 -9.31 20.24
CA GLU A 193 6.13 -10.68 20.77
C GLU A 193 4.88 -11.50 20.42
N SER A 194 3.76 -10.84 20.10
CA SER A 194 2.53 -11.51 19.69
C SER A 194 2.49 -11.94 18.24
N LEU A 195 3.44 -11.47 17.41
CA LEU A 195 3.41 -11.72 15.98
C LEU A 195 4.16 -13.00 15.59
N ALA A 196 3.63 -13.70 14.58
CA ALA A 196 4.31 -14.80 13.93
C ALA A 196 5.66 -14.35 13.32
N ASP A 197 6.59 -15.28 13.18
CA ASP A 197 7.84 -15.04 12.46
C ASP A 197 7.55 -14.78 10.97
N TYR A 198 8.38 -13.95 10.32
CA TYR A 198 8.26 -13.70 8.87
C TYR A 198 8.55 -14.96 8.03
N GLU A 199 9.23 -15.96 8.58
CA GLU A 199 9.48 -17.25 7.95
C GLU A 199 8.42 -18.30 8.30
N ASP A 200 7.30 -17.91 8.91
CA ASP A 200 6.16 -18.81 9.16
C ASP A 200 5.67 -19.45 7.86
N ALA A 201 5.37 -20.73 7.90
CA ALA A 201 5.00 -21.53 6.72
C ALA A 201 3.70 -21.07 6.03
N THR A 202 2.87 -20.30 6.71
CA THR A 202 1.65 -19.71 6.14
C THR A 202 1.93 -18.45 5.30
N ILE A 203 3.17 -17.92 5.36
CA ILE A 203 3.63 -16.76 4.58
C ILE A 203 4.37 -17.25 3.33
N LEU A 204 3.66 -17.32 2.21
CA LEU A 204 4.22 -17.71 0.93
C LEU A 204 4.98 -16.52 0.31
N LYS A 205 6.19 -16.77 -0.18
CA LYS A 205 6.99 -15.78 -0.91
C LYS A 205 6.72 -15.96 -2.40
N GLY A 206 6.20 -14.91 -3.05
CA GLY A 206 5.98 -14.89 -4.48
C GLY A 206 7.30 -14.76 -5.25
N ASP A 207 7.28 -15.17 -6.51
CA ASP A 207 8.37 -15.06 -7.46
C ASP A 207 7.96 -14.25 -8.71
N ASP A 208 8.90 -14.04 -9.62
CA ASP A 208 8.69 -13.27 -10.85
C ASP A 208 7.66 -13.90 -11.80
N GLU A 209 7.31 -15.18 -11.64
CA GLU A 209 6.29 -15.83 -12.47
C GLU A 209 4.90 -15.20 -12.24
N LEU A 210 4.63 -14.65 -11.06
CA LEU A 210 3.40 -13.91 -10.78
C LEU A 210 3.30 -12.65 -11.65
N ILE A 211 4.41 -11.92 -11.78
CA ILE A 211 4.48 -10.70 -12.63
C ILE A 211 4.33 -11.09 -14.10
N LYS A 212 5.03 -12.15 -14.53
CA LYS A 212 4.96 -12.64 -15.91
C LYS A 212 3.55 -13.10 -16.28
N THR A 213 2.85 -13.80 -15.38
CA THR A 213 1.46 -14.22 -15.61
C THR A 213 0.54 -13.00 -15.82
N TYR A 214 0.75 -11.92 -15.08
CA TYR A 214 0.03 -10.66 -15.31
C TYR A 214 0.38 -10.04 -16.67
N VAL A 215 1.67 -10.01 -17.05
CA VAL A 215 2.13 -9.48 -18.35
C VAL A 215 1.47 -10.26 -19.49
N ASP A 216 1.40 -11.59 -19.38
CA ASP A 216 0.73 -12.46 -20.35
C ASP A 216 -0.75 -12.13 -20.49
N PHE A 217 -1.43 -11.95 -19.38
CA PHE A 217 -2.84 -11.56 -19.35
C PHE A 217 -3.06 -10.17 -19.97
N ALA A 218 -2.33 -9.16 -19.50
CA ALA A 218 -2.51 -7.77 -19.94
C ALA A 218 -2.21 -7.62 -21.44
N SER A 219 -1.14 -8.23 -21.93
CA SER A 219 -0.78 -8.19 -23.38
C SER A 219 -1.82 -8.87 -24.27
N SER A 220 -2.50 -9.90 -23.78
CA SER A 220 -3.56 -10.61 -24.52
C SER A 220 -4.81 -9.78 -24.77
N SER A 221 -4.99 -8.66 -24.07
CA SER A 221 -6.11 -7.75 -24.27
C SER A 221 -6.02 -6.94 -25.57
N VAL A 222 -4.84 -6.92 -26.22
CA VAL A 222 -4.64 -6.20 -27.48
C VAL A 222 -4.98 -7.10 -28.65
N SER A 223 -5.94 -6.67 -29.49
CA SER A 223 -6.31 -7.41 -30.71
C SER A 223 -5.11 -7.58 -31.64
N SER A 224 -5.00 -8.76 -32.29
CA SER A 224 -4.00 -9.03 -33.31
C SER A 224 -4.09 -8.08 -34.52
N GLU A 225 -5.27 -7.52 -34.77
CA GLU A 225 -5.54 -6.60 -35.88
C GLU A 225 -5.19 -5.14 -35.54
N SER A 226 -4.88 -4.82 -34.28
CA SER A 226 -4.54 -3.46 -33.87
C SER A 226 -3.21 -3.03 -34.49
N LYS A 227 -3.15 -1.78 -34.98
CA LYS A 227 -1.89 -1.20 -35.45
C LYS A 227 -0.91 -1.01 -34.29
N ARG A 228 0.38 -1.24 -34.53
CA ARG A 228 1.47 -1.12 -33.55
C ARG A 228 2.37 0.09 -33.79
N GLU A 229 2.12 0.82 -34.88
CA GLU A 229 2.93 1.96 -35.30
C GLU A 229 2.53 3.22 -34.55
N ILE A 230 2.97 3.33 -33.29
CA ILE A 230 2.69 4.49 -32.44
C ILE A 230 3.97 4.95 -31.74
N LYS A 231 4.24 6.25 -31.78
CA LYS A 231 5.32 6.87 -31.01
C LYS A 231 4.77 7.36 -29.67
N GLN A 232 5.44 7.00 -28.60
CA GLN A 232 4.97 7.29 -27.25
C GLN A 232 6.10 7.82 -26.38
N ILE A 233 5.74 8.71 -25.45
CA ILE A 233 6.56 9.12 -24.32
C ILE A 233 5.90 8.55 -23.07
N TYR A 234 6.71 7.99 -22.18
CA TYR A 234 6.25 7.39 -20.94
C TYR A 234 7.03 7.94 -19.75
N THR A 235 6.34 8.23 -18.67
CA THR A 235 6.94 8.47 -17.36
C THR A 235 6.20 7.70 -16.28
N PRO A 236 6.89 6.93 -15.43
CA PRO A 236 6.33 6.34 -14.24
C PRO A 236 6.26 7.34 -13.07
N LEU A 237 6.73 8.60 -13.22
CA LEU A 237 6.81 9.59 -12.14
C LEU A 237 7.48 9.02 -10.87
N HIS A 238 8.64 8.37 -11.02
CA HIS A 238 9.34 7.65 -9.94
C HIS A 238 8.53 6.51 -9.29
N GLY A 239 7.46 6.05 -9.92
CA GLY A 239 6.67 4.92 -9.47
C GLY A 239 7.21 3.58 -9.94
N VAL A 240 6.54 2.50 -9.54
CA VAL A 240 6.98 1.10 -9.77
C VAL A 240 6.45 0.50 -11.09
N GLY A 241 5.84 1.30 -11.96
CA GLY A 241 5.14 0.79 -13.15
C GLY A 241 6.04 0.46 -14.33
N LYS A 242 7.26 1.05 -14.45
CA LYS A 242 8.09 1.01 -15.68
C LYS A 242 8.31 -0.40 -16.21
N LYS A 243 8.86 -1.28 -15.40
CA LYS A 243 9.21 -2.64 -15.86
C LYS A 243 8.00 -3.38 -16.41
N VAL A 244 6.93 -3.45 -15.63
CA VAL A 244 5.72 -4.16 -16.01
C VAL A 244 5.08 -3.55 -17.26
N PHE A 245 5.07 -2.21 -17.36
CA PHE A 245 4.54 -1.51 -18.52
C PHE A 245 5.33 -1.87 -19.79
N LEU A 246 6.67 -1.80 -19.76
CA LEU A 246 7.52 -2.12 -20.91
C LEU A 246 7.38 -3.60 -21.31
N ASP A 247 7.37 -4.51 -20.35
CA ASP A 247 7.19 -5.95 -20.59
C ASP A 247 5.82 -6.24 -21.29
N VAL A 248 4.74 -5.55 -20.89
CA VAL A 248 3.43 -5.67 -21.54
C VAL A 248 3.46 -5.12 -22.96
N PHE A 249 4.08 -3.95 -23.18
CA PHE A 249 4.19 -3.33 -24.50
C PHE A 249 4.98 -4.20 -25.47
N GLU A 250 6.15 -4.67 -25.07
CA GLU A 250 6.98 -5.56 -25.87
C GLU A 250 6.22 -6.84 -26.23
N LYS A 251 5.58 -7.48 -25.24
CA LYS A 251 4.83 -8.72 -25.44
C LYS A 251 3.60 -8.52 -26.33
N ALA A 252 2.95 -7.36 -26.26
CA ALA A 252 1.85 -7.00 -27.14
C ALA A 252 2.29 -6.61 -28.56
N GLY A 253 3.61 -6.57 -28.84
CA GLY A 253 4.20 -6.28 -30.13
C GLY A 253 4.31 -4.80 -30.47
N PHE A 254 4.27 -3.91 -29.48
CA PHE A 254 4.56 -2.48 -29.67
C PHE A 254 6.06 -2.21 -29.53
N GLU A 255 6.53 -1.14 -30.20
CA GLU A 255 7.83 -0.55 -29.86
C GLU A 255 7.78 0.05 -28.46
N ASN A 256 8.87 -0.11 -27.70
CA ASN A 256 8.94 0.52 -26.39
C ASN A 256 8.88 2.05 -26.50
N PRO A 257 8.14 2.71 -25.63
CA PRO A 257 8.08 4.17 -25.60
C PRO A 257 9.43 4.77 -25.21
N THR A 258 9.65 6.02 -25.59
CA THR A 258 10.76 6.80 -25.03
C THR A 258 10.44 7.16 -23.60
N VAL A 259 11.25 6.68 -22.66
CA VAL A 259 11.04 6.92 -21.23
C VAL A 259 11.68 8.24 -20.81
N VAL A 260 11.03 8.98 -19.90
CA VAL A 260 11.63 10.15 -19.23
C VAL A 260 12.67 9.65 -18.23
N GLU A 261 13.94 9.65 -18.61
CA GLU A 261 15.03 9.00 -17.88
C GLU A 261 15.17 9.48 -16.43
N SER A 262 15.03 10.80 -16.20
CA SER A 262 15.11 11.37 -14.85
C SER A 262 13.99 10.96 -13.89
N GLN A 263 12.93 10.33 -14.41
CA GLN A 263 11.78 9.84 -13.64
C GLN A 263 11.58 8.33 -13.74
N ALA A 264 12.52 7.63 -14.41
CA ALA A 264 12.34 6.25 -14.83
C ALA A 264 12.42 5.23 -13.69
N GLU A 265 13.27 5.49 -12.69
CA GLU A 265 13.46 4.58 -11.57
C GLU A 265 12.59 4.97 -10.38
N PRO A 266 12.11 3.99 -9.60
CA PRO A 266 11.38 4.24 -8.37
C PRO A 266 12.21 5.04 -7.37
N ASP A 267 11.64 6.14 -6.87
CA ASP A 267 12.27 6.95 -5.84
C ASP A 267 11.19 7.40 -4.84
N PRO A 268 11.30 7.03 -3.54
CA PRO A 268 10.32 7.35 -2.52
C PRO A 268 10.17 8.85 -2.22
N ASP A 269 11.15 9.67 -2.62
CA ASP A 269 11.17 11.12 -2.37
C ASP A 269 10.66 11.94 -3.58
N PHE A 270 10.41 11.31 -4.75
CA PHE A 270 9.88 11.94 -5.96
C PHE A 270 10.61 13.24 -6.36
N PRO A 271 11.95 13.25 -6.54
CA PRO A 271 12.77 14.45 -6.56
C PRO A 271 12.49 15.43 -7.72
N THR A 272 11.79 15.01 -8.76
CA THR A 272 11.48 15.87 -9.93
C THR A 272 10.08 16.49 -9.87
N VAL A 273 9.25 16.12 -8.88
CA VAL A 273 7.89 16.63 -8.73
C VAL A 273 7.59 16.81 -7.25
N SER A 274 6.96 17.92 -6.89
CA SER A 274 6.52 18.14 -5.50
C SER A 274 5.30 17.30 -5.11
N PHE A 275 4.52 16.90 -6.11
CA PHE A 275 3.33 16.07 -5.95
C PHE A 275 3.23 15.09 -7.15
N PRO A 276 3.41 13.76 -6.94
CA PRO A 276 3.49 12.78 -8.03
C PRO A 276 2.11 12.41 -8.60
N ASN A 277 1.26 13.41 -8.80
CA ASN A 277 -0.05 13.27 -9.41
C ASN A 277 -0.02 13.83 -10.84
N PRO A 278 -0.32 13.03 -11.87
CA PRO A 278 -0.34 13.48 -13.26
C PRO A 278 -1.30 14.64 -13.55
N GLU A 279 -2.29 14.87 -12.67
CA GLU A 279 -3.26 15.97 -12.79
C GLU A 279 -2.73 17.30 -12.22
N GLU A 280 -1.63 17.26 -11.49
CA GLU A 280 -1.03 18.47 -10.91
C GLU A 280 -0.18 19.23 -11.92
N GLU A 281 -0.18 20.56 -11.78
CA GLU A 281 0.61 21.45 -12.62
C GLU A 281 2.10 21.12 -12.51
N GLY A 282 2.78 21.00 -13.66
CA GLY A 282 4.20 20.68 -13.75
C GLY A 282 4.55 19.20 -13.68
N ALA A 283 3.66 18.31 -13.26
CA ALA A 283 3.96 16.88 -13.12
C ALA A 283 4.38 16.22 -14.44
N LEU A 284 3.79 16.64 -15.55
CA LEU A 284 4.05 16.10 -16.89
C LEU A 284 5.01 16.95 -17.74
N ASP A 285 5.58 18.03 -17.21
CA ASP A 285 6.40 18.97 -18.01
C ASP A 285 7.60 18.30 -18.68
N LEU A 286 8.29 17.40 -17.99
CA LEU A 286 9.42 16.65 -18.57
C LEU A 286 8.96 15.72 -19.69
N ALA A 287 7.81 15.07 -19.55
CA ALA A 287 7.26 14.22 -20.58
C ALA A 287 6.80 15.04 -21.81
N LEU A 288 6.17 16.17 -21.59
CA LEU A 288 5.74 17.10 -22.65
C LEU A 288 6.94 17.68 -23.38
N GLY A 289 7.97 18.12 -22.67
CA GLY A 289 9.21 18.61 -23.27
C GLY A 289 9.89 17.56 -24.13
N LEU A 290 10.01 16.33 -23.65
CA LEU A 290 10.56 15.21 -24.41
C LEU A 290 9.69 14.85 -25.63
N ALA A 291 8.37 14.95 -25.50
CA ALA A 291 7.43 14.72 -26.59
C ALA A 291 7.59 15.74 -27.72
N ILE A 292 7.78 17.00 -27.41
CA ILE A 292 8.04 18.07 -28.39
C ILE A 292 9.35 17.78 -29.09
N GLU A 293 10.40 17.42 -28.37
CA GLU A 293 11.72 17.10 -28.96
C GLU A 293 11.65 15.89 -29.90
N LYS A 294 10.96 14.84 -29.52
CA LYS A 294 10.86 13.57 -30.27
C LYS A 294 9.70 13.53 -31.27
N LEU A 295 8.92 14.61 -31.42
CA LEU A 295 7.71 14.69 -32.26
C LEU A 295 6.71 13.57 -31.93
N SER A 296 6.55 13.27 -30.67
CA SER A 296 5.58 12.28 -30.20
C SER A 296 4.16 12.78 -30.36
N LEU A 297 3.24 11.87 -30.70
CA LEU A 297 1.82 12.19 -30.91
C LEU A 297 0.95 11.88 -29.67
N ILE A 298 1.47 11.07 -28.74
CA ILE A 298 0.72 10.65 -27.54
C ILE A 298 1.64 10.77 -26.31
N HIS A 299 1.08 11.31 -25.26
CA HIS A 299 1.71 11.45 -23.93
C HIS A 299 1.00 10.53 -22.94
N ILE A 300 1.76 9.72 -22.25
CA ILE A 300 1.24 8.79 -21.23
C ILE A 300 2.00 9.01 -19.92
#